data_a33a5b69c3208ea13304219f57b2f12c
#
_entry.id   a33a5b69c3208ea13304219f57b2f12c
#
_cell.length_a   1.000
_cell.length_b   1.000
_cell.length_c   1.000
_cell.angle_alpha   90.00
_cell.angle_beta   90.00
_cell.angle_gamma   90.00
#
_symmetry.space_group_name_H-M   'P 1'
#
loop_
_entity.id
_entity.type
_entity.pdbx_description
1 polymer ?
#
loop_
_entity_poly.entity_id
_entity_poly.type
_entity_poly.pdbx_seq_one_letter_code
_entity_poly.pdbx_strand_id
1 'polypeptide(L)'
;ILISAGLTGLLGMGIERVAYRPLRNAPRLIPLITAIGLSFVLQDIVRFIAELSKGSYIITGPSLFTDQIKLSVSSIWSGFNDASMKTSFLIVLISAIVMMLALDFFVNRTKWGMAMRTVALDRDTAALMSINVNKVISITFFIGSALGGATGVLFAIQYGTIDPYIGFILGLKAFTAAV
;
A
#
# COMPACT_ATOMS: atom_id res chain seq x y z
N ILE A 1 -3.23 -6.54 10.50
CA ILE A 1 -3.07 -6.39 9.06
C ILE A 1 -4.44 -6.30 8.36
N LEU A 2 -5.35 -7.27 8.52
CA LEU A 2 -6.65 -7.27 7.82
C LEU A 2 -7.52 -6.08 8.19
N ILE A 3 -7.59 -5.70 9.46
CA ILE A 3 -8.36 -4.54 9.92
C ILE A 3 -7.78 -3.25 9.35
N SER A 4 -6.46 -3.08 9.39
CA SER A 4 -5.77 -1.93 8.82
C SER A 4 -5.99 -1.85 7.30
N ALA A 5 -5.82 -2.96 6.59
CA ALA A 5 -6.09 -3.04 5.16
C ALA A 5 -7.54 -2.69 4.81
N GLY A 6 -8.51 -3.16 5.60
CA GLY A 6 -9.92 -2.81 5.41
C GLY A 6 -10.21 -1.33 5.61
N LEU A 7 -9.72 -0.74 6.71
CA LEU A 7 -9.92 0.68 7.01
C LEU A 7 -9.24 1.58 5.98
N THR A 8 -7.98 1.30 5.62
CA THR A 8 -7.28 2.08 4.59
C THR A 8 -7.88 1.89 3.20
N GLY A 9 -8.39 0.69 2.89
CA GLY A 9 -9.14 0.43 1.67
C GLY A 9 -10.41 1.29 1.57
N LEU A 10 -11.19 1.39 2.63
CA LEU A 10 -12.38 2.24 2.70
C LEU A 10 -12.02 3.73 2.57
N LEU A 11 -10.96 4.18 3.24
CA LEU A 11 -10.43 5.54 3.09
C LEU A 11 -10.04 5.82 1.63
N GLY A 12 -9.32 4.91 0.98
CA GLY A 12 -8.94 5.04 -0.42
C GLY A 12 -10.13 5.13 -1.37
N MET A 13 -11.18 4.35 -1.13
CA MET A 13 -12.44 4.46 -1.88
C MET A 13 -13.15 5.80 -1.63
N GLY A 14 -13.12 6.32 -0.39
CA GLY A 14 -13.63 7.64 -0.06
C GLY A 14 -12.88 8.76 -0.79
N ILE A 15 -11.57 8.69 -0.80
CA ILE A 15 -10.69 9.62 -1.51
C ILE A 15 -10.94 9.58 -3.02
N GLU A 16 -11.08 8.39 -3.61
CA GLU A 16 -11.45 8.26 -5.02
C GLU A 16 -12.74 9.00 -5.32
N ARG A 17 -13.75 8.80 -4.50
CA ARG A 17 -15.07 9.37 -4.73
C ARG A 17 -15.10 10.89 -4.61
N VAL A 18 -14.36 11.44 -3.65
CA VAL A 18 -14.36 12.89 -3.34
C VAL A 18 -13.36 13.65 -4.19
N ALA A 19 -12.12 13.16 -4.28
CA ALA A 19 -11.03 13.88 -4.93
C ALA A 19 -10.82 13.49 -6.40
N TYR A 20 -10.82 12.19 -6.73
CA TYR A 20 -10.46 11.74 -8.07
C TYR A 20 -11.63 11.66 -9.05
N ARG A 21 -12.82 11.35 -8.57
CA ARG A 21 -14.00 11.21 -9.44
C ARG A 21 -14.32 12.48 -10.23
N PRO A 22 -14.29 13.70 -9.63
CA PRO A 22 -14.54 14.93 -10.39
C PRO A 22 -13.41 15.27 -11.37
N LEU A 23 -12.19 14.75 -11.16
CA LEU A 23 -11.02 15.06 -11.99
C LEU A 23 -10.80 14.07 -13.16
N ARG A 24 -11.72 13.16 -13.41
CA ARG A 24 -11.56 12.11 -14.42
C ARG A 24 -11.44 12.61 -15.86
N ASN A 25 -12.01 13.78 -16.15
CA ASN A 25 -11.95 14.41 -17.47
C ASN A 25 -10.84 15.47 -17.58
N ALA A 26 -10.06 15.63 -16.51
CA ALA A 26 -8.95 16.59 -16.47
C ALA A 26 -7.69 16.02 -17.14
N PRO A 27 -6.78 16.89 -17.64
CA PRO A 27 -5.48 16.47 -18.14
C PRO A 27 -4.71 15.61 -17.16
N ARG A 28 -3.86 14.70 -17.66
CA ARG A 28 -3.15 13.68 -16.85
C ARG A 28 -2.31 14.23 -15.69
N LEU A 29 -1.87 15.50 -15.79
CA LEU A 29 -1.08 16.15 -14.73
C LEU A 29 -1.91 16.55 -13.51
N ILE A 30 -3.21 16.85 -13.69
CA ILE A 30 -4.06 17.34 -12.59
C ILE A 30 -4.27 16.24 -11.52
N PRO A 31 -4.64 15.00 -11.85
CA PRO A 31 -4.72 13.93 -10.85
C PRO A 31 -3.39 13.67 -10.11
N LEU A 32 -2.24 13.85 -10.79
CA LEU A 32 -0.93 13.68 -10.16
C LEU A 32 -0.68 14.74 -9.08
N ILE A 33 -0.92 16.01 -9.41
CA ILE A 33 -0.77 17.13 -8.45
C ILE A 33 -1.75 16.97 -7.28
N THR A 34 -2.98 16.55 -7.56
CA THR A 34 -3.99 16.28 -6.53
C THR A 34 -3.55 15.14 -5.60
N ALA A 35 -2.91 14.09 -6.13
CA ALA A 35 -2.36 12.99 -5.33
C ALA A 35 -1.33 13.49 -4.32
N ILE A 36 -0.41 14.35 -4.77
CA ILE A 36 0.63 14.94 -3.91
C ILE A 36 -0.01 15.83 -2.83
N GLY A 37 -0.90 16.73 -3.22
CA GLY A 37 -1.58 17.62 -2.28
C GLY A 37 -2.41 16.85 -1.24
N LEU A 38 -3.13 15.81 -1.67
CA LEU A 38 -3.92 14.96 -0.78
C LEU A 38 -3.04 14.16 0.19
N SER A 39 -1.85 13.72 -0.26
CA SER A 39 -0.92 13.00 0.63
C SER A 39 -0.44 13.90 1.77
N PHE A 40 -0.15 15.18 1.51
CA PHE A 40 0.19 16.14 2.58
C PHE A 40 -0.97 16.39 3.54
N VAL A 41 -2.18 16.59 3.01
CA VAL A 41 -3.37 16.77 3.86
C VAL A 41 -3.58 15.57 4.79
N LEU A 42 -3.45 14.34 4.27
CA LEU A 42 -3.60 13.13 5.09
C LEU A 42 -2.50 13.01 6.15
N GLN A 43 -1.26 13.34 5.82
CA GLN A 43 -0.14 13.35 6.76
C GLN A 43 -0.37 14.34 7.90
N ASP A 44 -0.81 15.55 7.58
CA ASP A 44 -1.09 16.58 8.59
C ASP A 44 -2.29 16.23 9.47
N ILE A 45 -3.35 15.61 8.91
CA ILE A 45 -4.49 15.11 9.67
C ILE A 45 -4.02 14.03 10.68
N VAL A 46 -3.22 13.06 10.23
CA VAL A 46 -2.71 11.99 11.09
C VAL A 46 -1.82 12.57 12.18
N ARG A 47 -0.94 13.53 11.83
CA ARG A 47 -0.10 14.24 12.79
C ARG A 47 -0.93 14.96 13.84
N PHE A 48 -1.92 15.73 13.43
CA PHE A 48 -2.79 16.49 14.32
C PHE A 48 -3.56 15.57 15.30
N ILE A 49 -4.09 14.46 14.82
CA ILE A 49 -4.77 13.46 15.65
C ILE A 49 -3.77 12.82 16.65
N ALA A 50 -2.55 12.53 16.21
CA ALA A 50 -1.53 11.93 17.05
C ALA A 50 -1.08 12.91 18.18
N GLU A 51 -0.90 14.18 17.85
CA GLU A 51 -0.58 15.23 18.84
C GLU A 51 -1.70 15.39 19.88
N LEU A 52 -2.96 15.43 19.45
CA LEU A 52 -4.11 15.52 20.36
C LEU A 52 -4.24 14.29 21.26
N SER A 53 -3.89 13.11 20.76
CA SER A 53 -4.11 11.84 21.46
C SER A 53 -2.98 11.49 22.42
N LYS A 54 -1.72 11.75 22.05
CA LYS A 54 -0.53 11.26 22.79
C LYS A 54 0.51 12.35 23.08
N GLY A 55 0.31 13.57 22.64
CA GLY A 55 1.29 14.66 22.79
C GLY A 55 2.60 14.45 22.00
N SER A 56 2.64 13.44 21.11
CA SER A 56 3.79 13.14 20.26
C SER A 56 3.32 12.60 18.92
N TYR A 57 3.93 13.04 17.83
CA TYR A 57 3.65 12.56 16.47
C TYR A 57 4.39 11.26 16.11
N ILE A 58 5.38 10.87 16.92
CA ILE A 58 6.09 9.60 16.74
C ILE A 58 5.36 8.52 17.54
N ILE A 59 4.79 7.54 16.85
CA ILE A 59 4.12 6.41 17.48
C ILE A 59 5.13 5.27 17.56
N THR A 60 5.57 4.97 18.78
CA THR A 60 6.40 3.79 19.06
C THR A 60 5.48 2.60 19.28
N GLY A 61 5.59 1.59 18.42
CA GLY A 61 4.88 0.31 18.58
C GLY A 61 5.63 -0.63 19.53
N PRO A 62 4.93 -1.60 20.17
CA PRO A 62 5.61 -2.65 20.91
C PRO A 62 6.47 -3.48 19.93
N SER A 63 7.71 -3.79 20.32
CA SER A 63 8.58 -4.68 19.58
C SER A 63 8.04 -6.11 19.68
N LEU A 64 7.18 -6.51 18.72
CA LEU A 64 6.49 -7.80 18.74
C LEU A 64 7.41 -8.98 18.42
N PHE A 65 8.56 -8.74 17.80
CA PHE A 65 9.50 -9.79 17.40
C PHE A 65 10.93 -9.36 17.70
N THR A 66 11.38 -9.65 18.91
CA THR A 66 12.77 -9.39 19.34
C THR A 66 13.68 -10.58 19.04
N ASP A 67 13.11 -11.73 18.71
CA ASP A 67 13.86 -12.95 18.47
C ASP A 67 14.61 -12.91 17.14
N GLN A 68 15.91 -13.16 17.23
CA GLN A 68 16.77 -13.37 16.06
C GLN A 68 16.75 -14.87 15.74
N ILE A 69 16.15 -15.26 14.63
CA ILE A 69 16.34 -16.59 14.09
C ILE A 69 17.75 -16.62 13.51
N LYS A 70 18.68 -17.31 14.19
CA LYS A 70 19.97 -17.66 13.64
C LYS A 70 19.73 -18.72 12.56
N LEU A 71 19.57 -18.29 11.32
CA LEU A 71 19.63 -19.20 10.19
C LEU A 71 21.11 -19.55 10.00
N SER A 72 21.53 -20.67 10.57
CA SER A 72 22.84 -21.26 10.31
C SER A 72 22.87 -21.75 8.86
N VAL A 73 23.25 -20.88 7.93
CA VAL A 73 23.50 -21.21 6.51
C VAL A 73 24.82 -21.94 6.35
N SER A 74 25.54 -22.15 7.44
CA SER A 74 26.86 -22.85 7.46
C SER A 74 26.82 -24.27 6.91
N SER A 75 25.63 -24.90 6.82
CA SER A 75 25.49 -26.26 6.27
C SER A 75 25.49 -26.33 4.74
N ILE A 76 25.30 -25.19 4.04
CA ILE A 76 25.17 -25.18 2.58
C ILE A 76 26.43 -24.59 1.89
N TRP A 77 27.14 -23.66 2.55
CA TRP A 77 28.37 -23.07 1.99
C TRP A 77 29.30 -22.60 3.09
N SER A 78 30.44 -23.22 3.17
CA SER A 78 31.49 -23.01 4.20
C SER A 78 32.20 -21.64 4.17
N GLY A 79 31.75 -20.69 3.37
CA GLY A 79 32.33 -19.35 3.23
C GLY A 79 31.48 -18.19 3.78
N PHE A 80 30.27 -18.43 4.26
CA PHE A 80 29.42 -17.38 4.85
C PHE A 80 29.42 -17.50 6.38
N ASN A 81 30.10 -16.55 7.04
CA ASN A 81 29.97 -16.36 8.48
C ASN A 81 28.51 -16.05 8.85
N ASP A 82 28.05 -16.58 9.99
CA ASP A 82 26.72 -16.47 10.58
C ASP A 82 25.95 -15.20 10.21
N ALA A 83 25.12 -15.28 9.18
CA ALA A 83 24.19 -14.21 8.84
C ALA A 83 22.99 -14.29 9.78
N SER A 84 23.01 -13.53 10.86
CA SER A 84 21.86 -13.37 11.73
C SER A 84 20.80 -12.47 11.04
N MET A 85 19.76 -13.07 10.48
CA MET A 85 18.63 -12.31 9.96
C MET A 85 17.60 -12.11 11.06
N LYS A 86 17.12 -10.86 11.20
CA LYS A 86 15.98 -10.59 12.09
C LYS A 86 14.75 -11.32 11.59
N THR A 87 14.05 -12.01 12.47
CA THR A 87 12.77 -12.70 12.17
C THR A 87 11.78 -11.78 11.47
N SER A 88 11.74 -10.51 11.87
CA SER A 88 10.90 -9.48 11.24
C SER A 88 11.16 -9.32 9.75
N PHE A 89 12.41 -9.43 9.29
CA PHE A 89 12.76 -9.31 7.87
C PHE A 89 12.18 -10.46 7.04
N LEU A 90 12.26 -11.70 7.56
CA LEU A 90 11.69 -12.86 6.88
C LEU A 90 10.16 -12.78 6.78
N ILE A 91 9.50 -12.33 7.85
CA ILE A 91 8.05 -12.15 7.86
C ILE A 91 7.64 -11.12 6.81
N VAL A 92 8.35 -9.99 6.73
CA VAL A 92 8.09 -8.94 5.74
C VAL A 92 8.33 -9.46 4.32
N LEU A 93 9.42 -10.19 4.10
CA LEU A 93 9.74 -10.74 2.78
C LEU A 93 8.66 -11.74 2.31
N ILE A 94 8.30 -12.69 3.17
CA ILE A 94 7.27 -13.70 2.84
C ILE A 94 5.91 -13.02 2.60
N SER A 95 5.53 -12.08 3.46
CA SER A 95 4.26 -11.37 3.30
C SER A 95 4.22 -10.52 2.03
N ALA A 96 5.33 -9.88 1.64
CA ALA A 96 5.42 -9.13 0.39
C ALA A 96 5.24 -10.05 -0.83
N ILE A 97 5.88 -11.22 -0.84
CA ILE A 97 5.72 -12.20 -1.91
C ILE A 97 4.28 -12.70 -1.98
N VAL A 98 3.67 -13.03 -0.84
CA VAL A 98 2.27 -13.48 -0.78
C VAL A 98 1.32 -12.40 -1.31
N MET A 99 1.51 -11.14 -0.91
CA MET A 99 0.70 -10.02 -1.38
C MET A 99 0.87 -9.79 -2.88
N MET A 100 2.09 -9.89 -3.40
CA MET A 100 2.38 -9.79 -4.82
C MET A 100 1.68 -10.89 -5.62
N LEU A 101 1.81 -12.15 -5.20
CA LEU A 101 1.16 -13.29 -5.86
C LEU A 101 -0.37 -13.20 -5.79
N ALA A 102 -0.91 -12.77 -4.65
CA ALA A 102 -2.35 -12.59 -4.48
C ALA A 102 -2.89 -11.49 -5.41
N LEU A 103 -2.17 -10.37 -5.54
CA LEU A 103 -2.54 -9.29 -6.46
C LEU A 103 -2.45 -9.74 -7.92
N ASP A 104 -1.36 -10.41 -8.30
CA ASP A 104 -1.17 -10.94 -9.65
C ASP A 104 -2.30 -11.93 -10.03
N PHE A 105 -2.60 -12.87 -9.13
CA PHE A 105 -3.71 -13.81 -9.31
C PHE A 105 -5.06 -13.07 -9.46
N PHE A 106 -5.30 -12.06 -8.59
CA PHE A 106 -6.53 -11.27 -8.64
C PHE A 106 -6.67 -10.54 -9.98
N VAL A 107 -5.63 -9.85 -10.43
CA VAL A 107 -5.67 -9.04 -11.66
C VAL A 107 -5.73 -9.93 -12.92
N ASN A 108 -5.01 -11.07 -12.93
CA ASN A 108 -4.88 -11.88 -14.12
C ASN A 108 -5.94 -12.99 -14.24
N ARG A 109 -6.48 -13.47 -13.13
CA ARG A 109 -7.38 -14.63 -13.09
C ARG A 109 -8.81 -14.33 -12.71
N THR A 110 -9.16 -13.12 -12.25
CA THR A 110 -10.53 -12.80 -11.84
C THR A 110 -11.28 -11.96 -12.87
N LYS A 111 -12.62 -12.03 -12.85
CA LYS A 111 -13.49 -11.18 -13.68
C LYS A 111 -13.30 -9.69 -13.40
N TRP A 112 -13.03 -9.33 -12.14
CA TRP A 112 -12.75 -7.95 -11.75
C TRP A 112 -11.42 -7.46 -12.31
N GLY A 113 -10.39 -8.29 -12.29
CA GLY A 113 -9.10 -7.96 -12.90
C GLY A 113 -9.20 -7.78 -14.42
N MET A 114 -10.02 -8.61 -15.10
CA MET A 114 -10.31 -8.42 -16.52
C MET A 114 -10.99 -7.07 -16.78
N ALA A 115 -12.01 -6.71 -15.98
CA ALA A 115 -12.67 -5.42 -16.08
C ALA A 115 -11.70 -4.25 -15.81
N MET A 116 -10.79 -4.37 -14.84
CA MET A 116 -9.75 -3.36 -14.57
C MET A 116 -8.84 -3.13 -15.77
N ARG A 117 -8.37 -4.19 -16.42
CA ARG A 117 -7.52 -4.11 -17.61
C ARG A 117 -8.25 -3.49 -18.79
N THR A 118 -9.52 -3.86 -19.01
CA THR A 118 -10.34 -3.28 -20.08
C THR A 118 -10.55 -1.78 -19.86
N VAL A 119 -10.92 -1.36 -18.65
CA VAL A 119 -11.09 0.06 -18.30
C VAL A 119 -9.76 0.85 -18.39
N ALA A 120 -8.62 0.21 -18.13
CA ALA A 120 -7.31 0.84 -18.26
C ALA A 120 -6.91 1.10 -19.71
N LEU A 121 -7.35 0.25 -20.64
CA LEU A 121 -7.10 0.42 -22.07
C LEU A 121 -7.99 1.51 -22.66
N ASP A 122 -9.31 1.37 -22.50
CA ASP A 122 -10.28 2.34 -23.01
C ASP A 122 -11.54 2.33 -22.13
N ARG A 123 -11.85 3.49 -21.55
CA ARG A 123 -13.01 3.67 -20.66
C ARG A 123 -14.32 3.68 -21.42
N ASP A 124 -14.34 4.28 -22.60
CA ASP A 124 -15.55 4.45 -23.39
C ASP A 124 -15.99 3.11 -23.99
N THR A 125 -15.06 2.36 -24.53
CA THR A 125 -15.29 1.00 -25.02
C THR A 125 -15.71 0.05 -23.90
N ALA A 126 -15.11 0.15 -22.71
CA ALA A 126 -15.53 -0.64 -21.54
C ALA A 126 -16.98 -0.35 -21.13
N ALA A 127 -17.39 0.93 -21.15
CA ALA A 127 -18.75 1.32 -20.85
C ALA A 127 -19.77 0.73 -21.86
N LEU A 128 -19.43 0.70 -23.14
CA LEU A 128 -20.25 0.07 -24.17
C LEU A 128 -20.41 -1.44 -23.96
N MET A 129 -19.42 -2.09 -23.36
CA MET A 129 -19.47 -3.52 -22.98
C MET A 129 -20.20 -3.78 -21.66
N SER A 130 -21.03 -2.85 -21.20
CA SER A 130 -21.80 -2.93 -19.93
C SER A 130 -20.93 -3.01 -18.66
N ILE A 131 -19.66 -2.63 -18.73
CA ILE A 131 -18.77 -2.57 -17.57
C ILE A 131 -19.01 -1.26 -16.82
N ASN A 132 -19.35 -1.36 -15.53
CA ASN A 132 -19.52 -0.17 -14.70
C ASN A 132 -18.15 0.41 -14.31
N VAL A 133 -17.65 1.34 -15.14
CA VAL A 133 -16.33 1.98 -15.01
C VAL A 133 -16.13 2.59 -13.61
N ASN A 134 -17.19 3.20 -13.05
CA ASN A 134 -17.13 3.80 -11.71
C ASN A 134 -16.84 2.78 -10.63
N LYS A 135 -17.52 1.63 -10.66
CA LYS A 135 -17.30 0.56 -9.68
C LYS A 135 -15.90 -0.04 -9.82
N VAL A 136 -15.45 -0.25 -11.04
CA VAL A 136 -14.12 -0.83 -11.31
C VAL A 136 -13.04 0.08 -10.74
N ILE A 137 -13.09 1.39 -11.00
CA ILE A 137 -12.11 2.34 -10.48
C ILE A 137 -12.15 2.38 -8.94
N SER A 138 -13.33 2.45 -8.33
CA SER A 138 -13.44 2.47 -6.85
C SER A 138 -12.88 1.19 -6.21
N ILE A 139 -13.10 0.02 -6.82
CA ILE A 139 -12.52 -1.25 -6.34
C ILE A 139 -10.99 -1.25 -6.51
N THR A 140 -10.47 -0.70 -7.61
CA THR A 140 -9.02 -0.58 -7.81
C THR A 140 -8.37 0.28 -6.72
N PHE A 141 -8.99 1.42 -6.39
CA PHE A 141 -8.53 2.27 -5.29
C PHE A 141 -8.63 1.57 -3.93
N PHE A 142 -9.71 0.82 -3.69
CA PHE A 142 -9.85 0.03 -2.47
C PHE A 142 -8.70 -0.98 -2.31
N ILE A 143 -8.41 -1.76 -3.36
CA ILE A 143 -7.36 -2.78 -3.33
C ILE A 143 -5.98 -2.14 -3.16
N GLY A 144 -5.67 -1.08 -3.93
CA GLY A 144 -4.39 -0.39 -3.82
C GLY A 144 -4.17 0.20 -2.42
N SER A 145 -5.19 0.85 -1.85
CA SER A 145 -5.12 1.41 -0.50
C SER A 145 -5.07 0.33 0.58
N ALA A 146 -5.78 -0.79 0.41
CA ALA A 146 -5.74 -1.92 1.33
C ALA A 146 -4.33 -2.55 1.38
N LEU A 147 -3.68 -2.70 0.23
CA LEU A 147 -2.29 -3.14 0.15
C LEU A 147 -1.35 -2.15 0.82
N GLY A 148 -1.55 -0.84 0.60
CA GLY A 148 -0.81 0.22 1.29
C GLY A 148 -0.95 0.14 2.81
N GLY A 149 -2.16 -0.08 3.32
CA GLY A 149 -2.41 -0.26 4.76
C GLY A 149 -1.77 -1.52 5.34
N ALA A 150 -1.79 -2.62 4.59
CA ALA A 150 -1.11 -3.85 4.99
C ALA A 150 0.42 -3.64 5.05
N THR A 151 0.99 -2.97 4.05
CA THR A 151 2.43 -2.64 4.00
C THR A 151 2.83 -1.71 5.14
N GLY A 152 1.98 -0.74 5.50
CA GLY A 152 2.22 0.15 6.64
C GLY A 152 2.35 -0.60 7.97
N VAL A 153 1.52 -1.62 8.20
CA VAL A 153 1.63 -2.48 9.40
C VAL A 153 2.92 -3.30 9.38
N LEU A 154 3.30 -3.86 8.23
CA LEU A 154 4.56 -4.61 8.08
C LEU A 154 5.77 -3.72 8.34
N PHE A 155 5.72 -2.47 7.88
CA PHE A 155 6.74 -1.47 8.14
C PHE A 155 6.86 -1.16 9.64
N ALA A 156 5.71 -0.99 10.32
CA ALA A 156 5.66 -0.78 11.76
C ALA A 156 6.32 -1.92 12.55
N ILE A 157 6.07 -3.16 12.15
CA ILE A 157 6.67 -4.35 12.76
C ILE A 157 8.19 -4.37 12.56
N GLN A 158 8.66 -3.94 11.38
CA GLN A 158 10.09 -3.95 11.04
C GLN A 158 10.90 -2.89 11.79
N TYR A 159 10.37 -1.67 11.85
CA TYR A 159 11.11 -0.51 12.35
C TYR A 159 10.75 -0.12 13.79
N GLY A 160 9.62 -0.60 14.32
CA GLY A 160 9.16 -0.32 15.68
C GLY A 160 8.67 1.11 15.91
N THR A 161 8.93 2.02 14.98
CA THR A 161 8.51 3.42 15.03
C THR A 161 7.82 3.81 13.72
N ILE A 162 6.74 4.60 13.82
CA ILE A 162 6.02 5.12 12.67
C ILE A 162 6.05 6.63 12.72
N ASP A 163 6.53 7.24 11.64
CA ASP A 163 6.43 8.65 11.36
C ASP A 163 5.39 8.87 10.25
N PRO A 164 4.46 9.85 10.38
CA PRO A 164 3.48 10.16 9.34
C PRO A 164 4.07 10.45 7.96
N TYR A 165 5.31 10.95 7.88
CA TYR A 165 5.98 11.31 6.62
C TYR A 165 6.66 10.16 5.89
N ILE A 166 6.87 9.03 6.55
CA ILE A 166 7.55 7.85 5.99
C ILE A 166 6.86 7.32 4.73
N GLY A 167 5.52 7.38 4.70
CA GLY A 167 4.71 6.92 3.58
C GLY A 167 4.98 7.68 2.27
N PHE A 168 5.35 8.96 2.35
CA PHE A 168 5.66 9.77 1.16
C PHE A 168 6.91 9.27 0.43
N ILE A 169 7.99 9.00 1.17
CA ILE A 169 9.25 8.51 0.58
C ILE A 169 9.07 7.13 -0.04
N LEU A 170 8.33 6.23 0.66
CA LEU A 170 8.04 4.90 0.14
C LEU A 170 7.13 4.95 -1.08
N GLY A 171 6.12 5.84 -1.07
CA GLY A 171 5.22 6.07 -2.19
C GLY A 171 5.95 6.60 -3.42
N LEU A 172 6.90 7.53 -3.24
CA LEU A 172 7.71 8.05 -4.33
C LEU A 172 8.59 6.96 -4.95
N LYS A 173 9.22 6.10 -4.13
CA LYS A 173 9.99 4.94 -4.62
C LYS A 173 9.12 3.95 -5.39
N ALA A 174 7.92 3.66 -4.88
CA ALA A 174 6.97 2.78 -5.56
C ALA A 174 6.50 3.37 -6.89
N PHE A 175 6.23 4.67 -6.94
CA PHE A 175 5.87 5.38 -8.16
C PHE A 175 6.99 5.31 -9.22
N THR A 176 8.25 5.58 -8.82
CA THR A 176 9.40 5.49 -9.75
C THR A 176 9.65 4.07 -10.24
N ALA A 177 9.31 3.06 -9.46
CA ALA A 177 9.43 1.65 -9.87
C ALA A 177 8.31 1.22 -10.83
N ALA A 178 7.16 1.90 -10.81
CA ALA A 178 6.00 1.58 -11.65
C ALA A 178 6.00 2.28 -13.02
N VAL A 179 6.78 3.37 -13.17
CA VAL A 179 6.93 4.16 -14.40
C VAL A 179 8.14 3.70 -15.20
#